data_cdfe0f62e50910edd91e7dd211863b67
#
_entry.id   cdfe0f62e50910edd91e7dd211863b67
#
_cell.length_a   1.000
_cell.length_b   1.000
_cell.length_c   1.000
_cell.angle_alpha   90.00
_cell.angle_beta   90.00
_cell.angle_gamma   90.00
#
_symmetry.space_group_name_H-M   'P 1'
#
loop_
_entity.id
_entity.type
_entity.pdbx_description
1 polymer ?
#
loop_
_entity_poly.entity_id
_entity_poly.type
_entity_poly.pdbx_seq_one_letter_code
_entity_poly.pdbx_strand_id
1 'polypeptide(L)'
;MFKKFRAFVFSLLALVLAISLSTLSSPAAPKGDPITLGYSNWAGWWPWAIAVDQKMFEKNGVNVEMKWFDGYVQSMETFAAGKIDGNSQTLNDTISFLPGENGGEVVVLVNDNSAGNDQIIADKSIKSVADFCLLYTSDAADE
;
A
#
# COMPACT_ATOMS: atom_id res chain seq x y z
N MET A 1 -62.38 9.03 13.76
CA MET A 1 -61.69 8.53 12.56
C MET A 1 -60.55 9.46 12.08
N PHE A 2 -60.74 10.75 11.97
CA PHE A 2 -59.75 11.74 11.53
C PHE A 2 -58.46 11.87 12.39
N LYS A 3 -58.55 11.71 13.72
CA LYS A 3 -57.34 11.79 14.60
C LYS A 3 -56.31 10.67 14.34
N LYS A 4 -56.78 9.43 14.09
CA LYS A 4 -55.93 8.28 13.80
C LYS A 4 -55.28 8.40 12.42
N PHE A 5 -56.00 8.96 11.45
CA PHE A 5 -55.48 9.21 10.10
C PHE A 5 -54.38 10.28 10.11
N ARG A 6 -54.58 11.39 10.85
CA ARG A 6 -53.54 12.41 11.01
C ARG A 6 -52.30 11.89 11.68
N ALA A 7 -52.40 11.08 12.72
CA ALA A 7 -51.27 10.46 13.39
C ALA A 7 -50.50 9.54 12.44
N PHE A 8 -51.18 8.75 11.62
CA PHE A 8 -50.54 7.90 10.62
C PHE A 8 -49.74 8.70 9.55
N VAL A 9 -50.32 9.77 9.04
CA VAL A 9 -49.65 10.66 8.06
C VAL A 9 -48.43 11.30 8.67
N PHE A 10 -48.46 11.79 9.91
CA PHE A 10 -47.30 12.37 10.59
C PHE A 10 -46.22 11.33 10.86
N SER A 11 -46.55 10.08 11.22
CA SER A 11 -45.56 9.01 11.36
C SER A 11 -44.88 8.66 10.05
N LEU A 12 -45.65 8.61 8.96
CA LEU A 12 -45.09 8.31 7.63
C LEU A 12 -44.18 9.44 7.15
N LEU A 13 -44.54 10.69 7.38
CA LEU A 13 -43.71 11.87 7.03
C LEU A 13 -42.41 11.91 7.85
N ALA A 14 -42.48 11.57 9.15
CA ALA A 14 -41.29 11.49 10.00
C ALA A 14 -40.36 10.36 9.56
N LEU A 15 -40.90 9.21 9.14
CA LEU A 15 -40.09 8.10 8.62
C LEU A 15 -39.41 8.44 7.32
N VAL A 16 -40.09 9.11 6.39
CA VAL A 16 -39.51 9.57 5.12
C VAL A 16 -38.44 10.62 5.37
N LEU A 17 -38.62 11.53 6.32
CA LEU A 17 -37.64 12.53 6.69
C LEU A 17 -36.39 11.90 7.32
N ALA A 18 -36.55 10.89 8.18
CA ALA A 18 -35.45 10.15 8.79
C ALA A 18 -34.61 9.38 7.75
N ILE A 19 -35.25 8.77 6.75
CA ILE A 19 -34.58 8.08 5.65
C ILE A 19 -33.79 9.08 4.76
N SER A 20 -34.36 10.25 4.53
CA SER A 20 -33.69 11.30 3.73
C SER A 20 -32.45 11.91 4.41
N LEU A 21 -32.42 11.95 5.75
CA LEU A 21 -31.25 12.40 6.50
C LEU A 21 -30.11 11.39 6.53
N SER A 22 -30.40 10.11 6.38
CA SER A 22 -29.39 9.04 6.42
C SER A 22 -28.53 8.97 5.16
N THR A 23 -28.93 9.60 4.06
CA THR A 23 -28.22 9.57 2.78
C THR A 23 -27.20 10.70 2.60
N LEU A 24 -27.07 11.61 3.58
CA LEU A 24 -26.24 12.80 3.46
C LEU A 24 -24.80 12.64 4.00
N SER A 25 -24.41 11.43 4.43
CA SER A 25 -23.03 11.17 4.84
C SER A 25 -22.24 10.50 3.71
N SER A 26 -22.21 11.11 2.53
CA SER A 26 -21.16 10.80 1.57
C SER A 26 -19.84 11.26 2.17
N PRO A 27 -18.80 10.41 2.25
CA PRO A 27 -17.48 10.89 2.60
C PRO A 27 -17.09 12.03 1.67
N ALA A 28 -16.61 13.12 2.24
CA ALA A 28 -16.13 14.25 1.45
C ALA A 28 -15.07 13.75 0.48
N ALA A 29 -15.16 14.15 -0.78
CA ALA A 29 -14.13 13.82 -1.76
C ALA A 29 -12.76 14.26 -1.22
N PRO A 30 -11.69 13.45 -1.42
CA PRO A 30 -10.34 13.80 -1.01
C PRO A 30 -9.98 15.18 -1.54
N LYS A 31 -9.38 16.02 -0.70
CA LYS A 31 -8.95 17.37 -1.08
C LYS A 31 -7.44 17.36 -1.27
N GLY A 32 -7.01 17.92 -2.40
CA GLY A 32 -5.60 18.11 -2.73
C GLY A 32 -5.14 17.24 -3.91
N ASP A 33 -3.91 17.49 -4.32
CA ASP A 33 -3.25 16.70 -5.34
C ASP A 33 -3.03 15.27 -4.83
N PRO A 34 -3.07 14.26 -5.70
CA PRO A 34 -2.86 12.89 -5.29
C PRO A 34 -1.44 12.66 -4.79
N ILE A 35 -1.30 11.92 -3.70
CA ILE A 35 -0.02 11.37 -3.24
C ILE A 35 0.22 10.10 -4.07
N THR A 36 1.30 10.06 -4.83
CA THR A 36 1.64 8.92 -5.68
C THR A 36 2.52 7.94 -4.92
N LEU A 37 2.02 6.71 -4.72
CA LEU A 37 2.74 5.63 -4.05
C LEU A 37 3.09 4.51 -5.04
N GLY A 38 4.38 4.20 -5.18
CA GLY A 38 4.89 3.11 -5.99
C GLY A 38 4.86 1.76 -5.26
N TYR A 39 4.59 0.70 -6.00
CA TYR A 39 4.72 -0.68 -5.53
C TYR A 39 4.96 -1.62 -6.71
N SER A 40 5.51 -2.81 -6.43
CA SER A 40 5.83 -3.82 -7.44
C SER A 40 5.36 -5.22 -6.99
N ASN A 41 5.77 -6.24 -7.68
CA ASN A 41 5.32 -7.61 -7.47
C ASN A 41 5.91 -8.25 -6.20
N TRP A 42 5.38 -7.88 -5.05
CA TRP A 42 5.66 -8.53 -3.76
C TRP A 42 4.37 -8.67 -2.95
N ALA A 43 4.09 -9.87 -2.45
CA ALA A 43 2.83 -10.16 -1.75
C ALA A 43 2.60 -9.28 -0.51
N GLY A 44 3.66 -8.93 0.22
CA GLY A 44 3.61 -8.06 1.40
C GLY A 44 3.15 -6.62 1.08
N TRP A 45 3.18 -6.19 -0.18
CA TRP A 45 2.70 -4.87 -0.60
C TRP A 45 1.28 -4.89 -1.17
N TRP A 46 0.70 -6.06 -1.39
CA TRP A 46 -0.67 -6.18 -1.91
C TRP A 46 -1.77 -5.65 -0.98
N PRO A 47 -1.57 -5.48 0.33
CA PRO A 47 -2.54 -4.75 1.16
C PRO A 47 -2.92 -3.37 0.62
N TRP A 48 -2.03 -2.71 -0.14
CA TRP A 48 -2.35 -1.47 -0.83
C TRP A 48 -3.48 -1.63 -1.86
N ALA A 49 -3.47 -2.72 -2.63
CA ALA A 49 -4.54 -3.02 -3.58
C ALA A 49 -5.89 -3.20 -2.87
N ILE A 50 -5.88 -3.84 -1.70
CA ILE A 50 -7.07 -3.97 -0.85
C ILE A 50 -7.53 -2.60 -0.36
N ALA A 51 -6.61 -1.74 0.06
CA ALA A 51 -6.94 -0.39 0.51
C ALA A 51 -7.61 0.45 -0.59
N VAL A 52 -7.17 0.30 -1.84
CA VAL A 52 -7.79 0.94 -3.01
C VAL A 52 -9.18 0.36 -3.28
N ASP A 53 -9.30 -0.97 -3.37
CA ASP A 53 -10.56 -1.67 -3.64
C ASP A 53 -11.64 -1.32 -2.59
N GLN A 54 -11.24 -1.30 -1.32
CA GLN A 54 -12.11 -0.95 -0.20
C GLN A 54 -12.31 0.57 -0.01
N LYS A 55 -11.74 1.41 -0.89
CA LYS A 55 -11.78 2.88 -0.82
C LYS A 55 -11.34 3.44 0.54
N MET A 56 -10.32 2.82 1.13
CA MET A 56 -9.87 3.19 2.47
C MET A 56 -9.26 4.60 2.49
N PHE A 57 -8.52 4.98 1.45
CA PHE A 57 -7.96 6.31 1.31
C PHE A 57 -9.05 7.38 1.24
N GLU A 58 -10.02 7.20 0.37
CA GLU A 58 -11.14 8.12 0.19
C GLU A 58 -11.97 8.26 1.47
N LYS A 59 -12.26 7.12 2.16
CA LYS A 59 -12.99 7.11 3.44
C LYS A 59 -12.29 7.90 4.54
N ASN A 60 -10.96 8.01 4.45
CA ASN A 60 -10.13 8.78 5.37
C ASN A 60 -9.79 10.19 4.84
N GLY A 61 -10.38 10.61 3.71
CA GLY A 61 -10.19 11.95 3.15
C GLY A 61 -8.82 12.17 2.52
N VAL A 62 -8.10 11.09 2.18
CA VAL A 62 -6.78 11.15 1.57
C VAL A 62 -6.91 10.79 0.09
N ASN A 63 -6.24 11.57 -0.78
CA ASN A 63 -6.16 11.32 -2.21
C ASN A 63 -4.84 10.59 -2.50
N VAL A 64 -4.92 9.30 -2.80
CA VAL A 64 -3.75 8.44 -3.09
C VAL A 64 -3.89 7.80 -4.45
N GLU A 65 -2.87 7.92 -5.26
CA GLU A 65 -2.71 7.20 -6.52
C GLU A 65 -1.66 6.10 -6.35
N MET A 66 -2.09 4.84 -6.48
CA MET A 66 -1.18 3.69 -6.43
C MET A 66 -0.61 3.43 -7.83
N LYS A 67 0.72 3.44 -7.95
CA LYS A 67 1.43 3.22 -9.19
C LYS A 67 2.16 1.88 -9.19
N TRP A 68 1.72 0.99 -10.07
CA TRP A 68 2.36 -0.30 -10.29
C TRP A 68 3.64 -0.16 -11.10
N PHE A 69 4.65 -0.94 -10.73
CA PHE A 69 5.88 -1.12 -11.48
C PHE A 69 6.13 -2.61 -11.71
N ASP A 70 6.44 -2.99 -12.95
CA ASP A 70 6.80 -4.37 -13.28
C ASP A 70 8.14 -4.76 -12.67
N GLY A 71 9.07 -3.81 -12.55
CA GLY A 71 10.38 -3.98 -11.95
C GLY A 71 10.52 -3.28 -10.60
N TYR A 72 10.96 -4.02 -9.60
CA TYR A 72 11.20 -3.48 -8.27
C TYR A 72 12.26 -2.35 -8.27
N VAL A 73 13.41 -2.58 -8.92
CA VAL A 73 14.48 -1.57 -9.04
C VAL A 73 13.96 -0.31 -9.72
N GLN A 74 13.14 -0.46 -10.77
CA GLN A 74 12.54 0.68 -11.45
C GLN A 74 11.67 1.54 -10.55
N SER A 75 10.94 0.93 -9.61
CA SER A 75 10.14 1.69 -8.64
C SER A 75 11.03 2.53 -7.72
N MET A 76 12.13 1.96 -7.22
CA MET A 76 13.10 2.65 -6.36
C MET A 76 13.80 3.81 -7.10
N GLU A 77 14.25 3.58 -8.33
CA GLU A 77 14.86 4.63 -9.16
C GLU A 77 13.88 5.78 -9.44
N THR A 78 12.60 5.44 -9.65
CA THR A 78 11.55 6.43 -9.88
C THR A 78 11.30 7.27 -8.62
N PHE A 79 11.32 6.64 -7.45
CA PHE A 79 11.20 7.31 -6.16
C PHE A 79 12.42 8.18 -5.85
N ALA A 80 13.63 7.65 -5.99
CA ALA A 80 14.88 8.39 -5.81
C ALA A 80 14.98 9.62 -6.73
N ALA A 81 14.39 9.52 -7.94
CA ALA A 81 14.31 10.65 -8.87
C ALA A 81 13.21 11.68 -8.52
N GLY A 82 12.47 11.50 -7.42
CA GLY A 82 11.42 12.40 -6.98
C GLY A 82 10.20 12.44 -7.91
N LYS A 83 9.96 11.37 -8.69
CA LYS A 83 8.83 11.30 -9.63
C LYS A 83 7.57 10.67 -9.02
N ILE A 84 7.68 10.11 -7.83
CA ILE A 84 6.59 9.61 -6.98
C ILE A 84 6.90 10.04 -5.55
N ASP A 85 5.86 10.18 -4.72
CA ASP A 85 5.95 10.73 -3.37
C ASP A 85 6.36 9.67 -2.33
N GLY A 86 6.11 8.41 -2.63
CA GLY A 86 6.49 7.29 -1.77
C GLY A 86 6.63 6.00 -2.55
N ASN A 87 7.33 5.02 -1.97
CA ASN A 87 7.54 3.71 -2.57
C ASN A 87 7.46 2.61 -1.51
N SER A 88 7.09 1.42 -1.94
CA SER A 88 7.17 0.19 -1.15
C SER A 88 8.48 -0.51 -1.45
N GLN A 89 9.37 -0.55 -0.48
CA GLN A 89 10.70 -1.14 -0.64
C GLN A 89 11.21 -1.76 0.65
N THR A 90 12.25 -2.57 0.56
CA THR A 90 12.85 -3.22 1.73
C THR A 90 13.72 -2.24 2.50
N LEU A 91 13.95 -2.50 3.78
CA LEU A 91 14.75 -1.61 4.62
C LEU A 91 16.22 -1.55 4.18
N ASN A 92 16.80 -2.67 3.75
CA ASN A 92 18.17 -2.69 3.24
C ASN A 92 18.31 -1.86 1.96
N ASP A 93 17.31 -1.90 1.08
CA ASP A 93 17.34 -1.11 -0.15
C ASP A 93 17.08 0.38 0.14
N THR A 94 16.23 0.69 1.11
CA THR A 94 16.07 2.07 1.61
C THR A 94 17.42 2.65 2.03
N ILE A 95 18.23 1.88 2.76
CA ILE A 95 19.57 2.32 3.19
C ILE A 95 20.53 2.47 1.99
N SER A 96 20.44 1.56 1.02
CA SER A 96 21.35 1.51 -0.14
C SER A 96 21.04 2.59 -1.20
N PHE A 97 19.75 2.95 -1.32
CA PHE A 97 19.26 3.93 -2.29
C PHE A 97 19.06 5.33 -1.71
N LEU A 98 19.59 5.62 -0.53
CA LEU A 98 19.50 6.95 0.06
C LEU A 98 19.93 8.00 -0.97
N PRO A 99 19.05 8.87 -1.43
CA PRO A 99 19.43 9.92 -2.36
C PRO A 99 20.36 10.91 -1.65
N GLY A 100 21.59 11.00 -2.12
CA GLY A 100 22.66 11.78 -1.50
C GLY A 100 22.39 13.29 -1.41
N GLU A 101 21.39 13.81 -2.14
CA GLU A 101 21.16 15.25 -2.24
C GLU A 101 19.78 15.73 -1.77
N ASN A 102 18.80 14.85 -1.59
CA ASN A 102 17.40 15.24 -1.33
C ASN A 102 16.89 15.01 0.11
N GLY A 103 17.79 14.92 1.07
CA GLY A 103 17.38 14.90 2.48
C GLY A 103 17.02 13.53 3.05
N GLY A 104 17.19 12.46 2.28
CA GLY A 104 16.94 11.07 2.73
C GLY A 104 15.49 10.63 2.61
N GLU A 105 15.25 9.40 3.01
CA GLU A 105 13.93 8.77 3.00
C GLU A 105 13.38 8.64 4.43
N VAL A 106 12.06 8.64 4.56
CA VAL A 106 11.39 8.43 5.84
C VAL A 106 10.53 7.18 5.74
N VAL A 107 10.80 6.19 6.59
CA VAL A 107 9.95 5.01 6.72
C VAL A 107 8.71 5.39 7.52
N VAL A 108 7.54 5.37 6.88
CA VAL A 108 6.26 5.77 7.49
C VAL A 108 5.41 4.58 7.92
N LEU A 109 5.62 3.40 7.33
CA LEU A 109 4.83 2.21 7.61
C LEU A 109 5.64 0.96 7.28
N VAL A 110 5.49 -0.08 8.09
CA VAL A 110 5.96 -1.44 7.80
C VAL A 110 4.77 -2.28 7.36
N ASN A 111 4.74 -2.67 6.09
CA ASN A 111 3.68 -3.48 5.50
C ASN A 111 3.83 -4.96 5.80
N ASP A 112 5.09 -5.43 5.82
CA ASP A 112 5.44 -6.83 5.92
C ASP A 112 6.74 -6.99 6.73
N ASN A 113 6.89 -8.14 7.34
CA ASN A 113 8.08 -8.50 8.10
C ASN A 113 8.40 -9.97 7.86
N SER A 114 9.59 -10.24 7.33
CA SER A 114 10.07 -11.62 7.16
C SER A 114 10.37 -12.24 8.51
N ALA A 115 9.73 -13.37 8.80
CA ALA A 115 9.90 -14.14 10.01
C ALA A 115 10.22 -15.60 9.68
N GLY A 116 11.45 -15.86 9.23
CA GLY A 116 11.92 -17.19 8.86
C GLY A 116 11.55 -17.65 7.45
N ASN A 117 11.06 -16.76 6.59
CA ASN A 117 10.79 -17.07 5.19
C ASN A 117 12.06 -16.96 4.33
N ASP A 118 12.94 -15.99 4.65
CA ASP A 118 14.18 -15.81 3.93
C ASP A 118 15.20 -16.86 4.37
N GLN A 119 15.63 -17.69 3.43
CA GLN A 119 16.56 -18.78 3.69
C GLN A 119 17.59 -18.87 2.58
N ILE A 120 18.80 -19.29 2.95
CA ILE A 120 19.84 -19.62 1.99
C ILE A 120 19.79 -21.13 1.78
N ILE A 121 19.49 -21.56 0.55
CA ILE A 121 19.52 -22.97 0.14
C ILE A 121 20.86 -23.19 -0.57
N ALA A 122 21.61 -24.17 -0.12
CA ALA A 122 22.92 -24.48 -0.68
C ALA A 122 23.11 -26.00 -0.79
N ASP A 123 24.10 -26.44 -1.59
CA ASP A 123 24.50 -27.82 -1.68
C ASP A 123 24.93 -28.38 -0.30
N LYS A 124 24.74 -29.68 -0.10
CA LYS A 124 25.05 -30.36 1.17
C LYS A 124 26.55 -30.31 1.56
N SER A 125 27.42 -30.00 0.62
CA SER A 125 28.85 -29.78 0.89
C SER A 125 29.14 -28.49 1.63
N ILE A 126 28.27 -27.48 1.49
CA ILE A 126 28.36 -26.20 2.17
C ILE A 126 27.94 -26.34 3.62
N LYS A 127 28.83 -26.09 4.54
CA LYS A 127 28.60 -26.26 5.99
C LYS A 127 28.67 -24.95 6.77
N SER A 128 29.28 -23.94 6.21
CA SER A 128 29.46 -22.63 6.84
C SER A 128 29.47 -21.50 5.83
N VAL A 129 29.34 -20.25 6.31
CA VAL A 129 29.44 -19.06 5.47
C VAL A 129 30.81 -18.96 4.78
N ALA A 130 31.87 -19.47 5.41
CA ALA A 130 33.20 -19.45 4.82
C ALA A 130 33.30 -20.33 3.55
N ASP A 131 32.48 -21.35 3.42
CA ASP A 131 32.46 -22.23 2.26
C ASP A 131 31.95 -21.57 1.00
N PHE A 132 31.20 -20.46 1.14
CA PHE A 132 30.75 -19.65 0.00
C PHE A 132 31.87 -18.86 -0.70
N CYS A 133 32.98 -18.60 -0.02
CA CYS A 133 34.06 -17.79 -0.54
C CYS A 133 34.77 -18.39 -1.78
N LEU A 134 34.58 -19.68 -2.04
CA LEU A 134 35.21 -20.39 -3.16
C LEU A 134 34.23 -20.78 -4.27
N LEU A 135 32.96 -20.40 -4.14
CA LEU A 135 31.95 -20.73 -5.13
C LEU A 135 31.87 -19.60 -6.18
N TYR A 136 32.17 -19.94 -7.41
CA TYR A 136 31.86 -19.11 -8.56
C TYR A 136 30.43 -19.46 -8.98
N THR A 137 29.49 -18.58 -8.67
CA THR A 137 28.04 -18.79 -8.96
C THR A 137 27.66 -18.19 -10.31
N SER A 138 28.43 -18.46 -11.36
CA SER A 138 28.07 -17.97 -12.69
C SER A 138 26.82 -18.65 -13.28
N ASP A 139 26.43 -19.79 -12.75
CA ASP A 139 25.46 -20.66 -13.41
C ASP A 139 24.10 -20.79 -12.67
N ALA A 140 23.87 -20.06 -11.61
CA ALA A 140 22.61 -20.14 -10.86
C ALA A 140 21.42 -19.41 -11.53
N ALA A 141 21.63 -18.76 -12.66
CA ALA A 141 20.60 -18.02 -13.38
C ALA A 141 20.14 -18.69 -14.70
N ASP A 142 20.78 -19.80 -15.11
CA ASP A 142 20.57 -20.41 -16.41
C ASP A 142 19.85 -21.80 -16.36
N GLU A 143 19.31 -22.21 -15.20
CA GLU A 143 18.50 -23.43 -15.08
C GLU A 143 17.05 -23.13 -14.74
#